data_29e22f07fb5499016d34bffb577e428c
#
_entry.id   29e22f07fb5499016d34bffb577e428c
#
_cell.length_a   1.000
_cell.length_b   1.000
_cell.length_c   1.000
_cell.angle_alpha   90.00
_cell.angle_beta   90.00
_cell.angle_gamma   90.00
#
_symmetry.space_group_name_H-M   'P 1'
#
loop_
_entity.id
_entity.type
_entity.pdbx_description
1 polymer ?
#
loop_
_entity_poly.entity_id
_entity_poly.type
_entity_poly.pdbx_seq_one_letter_code
_entity_poly.pdbx_strand_id
1 'polypeptide(L)'
;MEEQEITKEKLKNKIGISSATMAKLSKNEDVSMSTIQSLCDFFDCQPGAILSYEKEIDKNTTLFRLREEMEMKLKGGLYHQTQIRIAYNSNHMEGSRLTEEQTRSIYETKTIGITDGVEKVDDIIETVNHFRCFDYILKIADKELSEDIIKHIHLLLKSGTTDSQKEWFAVGDYKKRPNVIGDMIETTHPSKVPAAIKSLLKDYRENSNITFEDIID
;
A
#
# COMPACT_ATOMS: atom_id res chain seq x y z
N MET A 1 17.75 39.76 -5.94
CA MET A 1 18.12 39.20 -7.26
C MET A 1 16.84 39.09 -8.02
N GLU A 2 16.66 39.88 -9.09
CA GLU A 2 15.46 39.81 -9.91
C GLU A 2 15.44 38.46 -10.64
N GLU A 3 14.41 37.68 -10.44
CA GLU A 3 14.08 36.50 -11.25
C GLU A 3 13.78 36.99 -12.67
N GLN A 4 14.77 36.91 -13.56
CA GLN A 4 14.53 37.16 -14.95
C GLN A 4 13.73 35.99 -15.52
N GLU A 5 12.43 36.20 -15.78
CA GLU A 5 11.63 35.27 -16.58
C GLU A 5 12.28 34.99 -17.92
N ILE A 6 12.80 33.77 -18.06
CA ILE A 6 13.47 33.34 -19.33
C ILE A 6 12.37 32.91 -20.29
N THR A 7 12.14 33.66 -21.33
CA THR A 7 11.20 33.28 -22.39
C THR A 7 11.76 32.13 -23.24
N LYS A 8 10.87 31.28 -23.80
CA LYS A 8 11.24 30.16 -24.69
C LYS A 8 12.15 30.61 -25.85
N GLU A 9 11.94 31.81 -26.37
CA GLU A 9 12.71 32.36 -27.46
C GLU A 9 14.13 32.77 -27.03
N LYS A 10 14.27 33.38 -25.87
CA LYS A 10 15.58 33.68 -25.27
C LYS A 10 16.36 32.43 -24.97
N LEU A 11 15.70 31.41 -24.41
CA LEU A 11 16.33 30.12 -24.11
C LEU A 11 16.81 29.45 -25.39
N LYS A 12 15.94 29.30 -26.41
CA LYS A 12 16.27 28.72 -27.70
C LYS A 12 17.52 29.35 -28.32
N ASN A 13 17.61 30.67 -28.33
CA ASN A 13 18.73 31.40 -28.92
C ASN A 13 20.02 31.24 -28.11
N LYS A 14 19.94 31.17 -26.79
CA LYS A 14 21.11 31.02 -25.91
C LYS A 14 21.75 29.63 -25.96
N ILE A 15 20.92 28.57 -26.02
CA ILE A 15 21.39 27.17 -26.04
C ILE A 15 21.53 26.62 -27.46
N GLY A 16 21.17 27.40 -28.51
CA GLY A 16 21.39 27.04 -29.90
C GLY A 16 20.53 25.90 -30.44
N ILE A 17 19.32 25.67 -29.88
CA ILE A 17 18.42 24.61 -30.34
C ILE A 17 17.41 25.12 -31.37
N SER A 18 16.89 24.20 -32.19
CA SER A 18 15.88 24.50 -33.20
C SER A 18 14.51 24.77 -32.59
N SER A 19 13.65 25.49 -33.33
CA SER A 19 12.26 25.68 -32.95
C SER A 19 11.51 24.36 -32.82
N ALA A 20 11.85 23.35 -33.63
CA ALA A 20 11.32 22.01 -33.56
C ALA A 20 11.72 21.31 -32.23
N THR A 21 12.99 21.42 -31.82
CA THR A 21 13.47 20.87 -30.52
C THR A 21 12.81 21.59 -29.36
N MET A 22 12.60 22.90 -29.40
CA MET A 22 11.87 23.64 -28.38
C MET A 22 10.42 23.20 -28.29
N ALA A 23 9.76 22.91 -29.40
CA ALA A 23 8.39 22.38 -29.42
C ALA A 23 8.32 20.99 -28.80
N LYS A 24 9.28 20.10 -29.06
CA LYS A 24 9.41 18.79 -28.45
C LYS A 24 9.58 18.89 -26.93
N LEU A 25 10.48 19.72 -26.43
CA LEU A 25 10.64 19.99 -24.99
C LEU A 25 9.33 20.46 -24.34
N SER A 26 8.58 21.31 -25.03
CA SER A 26 7.31 21.83 -24.52
C SER A 26 6.19 20.78 -24.44
N LYS A 27 6.36 19.64 -25.14
CA LYS A 27 5.39 18.56 -25.20
C LYS A 27 5.87 17.28 -24.49
N ASN A 28 7.02 17.33 -23.80
CA ASN A 28 7.71 16.18 -23.22
C ASN A 28 7.99 15.06 -24.25
N GLU A 29 8.29 15.44 -25.49
CA GLU A 29 8.71 14.52 -26.54
C GLU A 29 10.24 14.31 -26.52
N ASP A 30 10.70 13.23 -27.16
CA ASP A 30 12.11 12.83 -27.19
C ASP A 30 13.02 13.91 -27.75
N VAL A 31 14.07 14.24 -27.01
CA VAL A 31 15.15 15.13 -27.41
C VAL A 31 16.50 14.44 -27.24
N SER A 32 17.52 14.93 -27.93
CA SER A 32 18.87 14.37 -27.85
C SER A 32 19.53 14.65 -26.49
N MET A 33 20.43 13.77 -26.07
CA MET A 33 21.26 14.00 -24.88
C MET A 33 22.07 15.27 -24.94
N SER A 34 22.48 15.69 -26.16
CA SER A 34 23.18 16.97 -26.36
C SER A 34 22.29 18.17 -26.04
N THR A 35 20.99 18.08 -26.29
CA THR A 35 20.01 19.11 -25.87
C THR A 35 19.92 19.18 -24.35
N ILE A 36 19.86 18.03 -23.67
CA ILE A 36 19.84 17.98 -22.20
C ILE A 36 21.13 18.55 -21.62
N GLN A 37 22.29 18.20 -22.19
CA GLN A 37 23.59 18.79 -21.80
C GLN A 37 23.57 20.31 -21.91
N SER A 38 23.16 20.86 -23.08
CA SER A 38 23.08 22.31 -23.27
C SER A 38 22.16 23.01 -22.28
N LEU A 39 21.07 22.35 -21.86
CA LEU A 39 20.18 22.85 -20.79
C LEU A 39 20.87 22.83 -19.44
N CYS A 40 21.58 21.75 -19.11
CA CYS A 40 22.33 21.64 -17.84
C CYS A 40 23.42 22.71 -17.76
N ASP A 41 24.18 22.92 -18.86
CA ASP A 41 25.21 23.92 -18.93
C ASP A 41 24.64 25.34 -18.80
N PHE A 42 23.49 25.59 -19.41
CA PHE A 42 22.81 26.89 -19.34
C PHE A 42 22.26 27.21 -17.92
N PHE A 43 21.69 26.23 -17.25
CA PHE A 43 21.13 26.41 -15.92
C PHE A 43 22.11 26.09 -14.79
N ASP A 44 23.34 25.70 -15.11
CA ASP A 44 24.38 25.24 -14.15
C ASP A 44 23.81 24.19 -13.17
N CYS A 45 23.22 23.13 -13.72
CA CYS A 45 22.56 22.10 -12.95
C CYS A 45 22.86 20.69 -13.46
N GLN A 46 22.58 19.69 -12.64
CA GLN A 46 22.69 18.29 -13.02
C GLN A 46 21.45 17.81 -13.80
N PRO A 47 21.57 16.77 -14.66
CA PRO A 47 20.44 16.23 -15.41
C PRO A 47 19.21 15.89 -14.55
N GLY A 48 19.41 15.40 -13.34
CA GLY A 48 18.32 15.09 -12.40
C GLY A 48 17.50 16.31 -11.92
N ALA A 49 18.00 17.55 -12.16
CA ALA A 49 17.21 18.75 -11.89
C ALA A 49 16.30 19.14 -13.08
N ILE A 50 16.55 18.56 -14.27
CA ILE A 50 15.79 18.84 -15.49
C ILE A 50 14.89 17.66 -15.86
N LEU A 51 15.33 16.42 -15.58
CA LEU A 51 14.66 15.18 -15.93
C LEU A 51 14.26 14.43 -14.68
N SER A 52 13.00 13.99 -14.62
CA SER A 52 12.54 12.97 -13.71
C SER A 52 12.09 11.75 -14.50
N TYR A 53 12.43 10.57 -14.00
CA TYR A 53 11.89 9.33 -14.55
C TYR A 53 10.62 8.97 -13.79
N GLU A 54 9.50 9.05 -14.48
CA GLU A 54 8.24 8.50 -13.98
C GLU A 54 7.98 7.18 -14.71
N LYS A 55 7.93 6.08 -13.93
CA LYS A 55 7.56 4.79 -14.50
C LYS A 55 6.13 4.88 -15.01
N GLU A 56 5.94 4.56 -16.28
CA GLU A 56 4.59 4.48 -16.85
C GLU A 56 3.76 3.46 -16.07
N ILE A 57 2.71 3.93 -15.39
CA ILE A 57 1.82 3.07 -14.62
C ILE A 57 0.89 2.40 -15.63
N ASP A 58 0.94 1.07 -15.70
CA ASP A 58 -0.04 0.32 -16.47
C ASP A 58 -1.43 0.47 -15.84
N LYS A 59 -2.22 1.35 -16.43
CA LYS A 59 -3.59 1.66 -15.99
C LYS A 59 -4.56 0.47 -16.11
N ASN A 60 -4.14 -0.61 -16.75
CA ASN A 60 -4.94 -1.82 -16.88
C ASN A 60 -4.73 -2.80 -15.70
N THR A 61 -3.83 -2.50 -14.76
CA THR A 61 -3.62 -3.36 -13.61
C THR A 61 -4.78 -3.27 -12.61
N THR A 62 -5.09 -4.40 -11.96
CA THR A 62 -6.07 -4.44 -10.87
C THR A 62 -5.72 -3.47 -9.75
N LEU A 63 -4.43 -3.35 -9.42
CA LEU A 63 -3.94 -2.43 -8.38
C LEU A 63 -4.25 -0.97 -8.73
N PHE A 64 -3.97 -0.56 -9.98
CA PHE A 64 -4.29 0.80 -10.43
C PHE A 64 -5.78 1.08 -10.29
N ARG A 65 -6.63 0.17 -10.77
CA ARG A 65 -8.08 0.30 -10.66
C ARG A 65 -8.57 0.39 -9.21
N LEU A 66 -8.04 -0.44 -8.31
CA LEU A 66 -8.41 -0.40 -6.89
C LEU A 66 -8.03 0.95 -6.26
N ARG A 67 -6.86 1.51 -6.59
CA ARG A 67 -6.41 2.81 -6.11
C ARG A 67 -7.28 3.95 -6.64
N GLU A 68 -7.58 3.95 -7.93
CA GLU A 68 -8.43 4.95 -8.56
C GLU A 68 -9.84 4.96 -7.93
N GLU A 69 -10.47 3.77 -7.79
CA GLU A 69 -11.78 3.65 -7.16
C GLU A 69 -11.76 4.05 -5.67
N MET A 70 -10.66 3.78 -4.96
CA MET A 70 -10.45 4.22 -3.56
C MET A 70 -10.42 5.75 -3.48
N GLU A 71 -9.66 6.42 -4.33
CA GLU A 71 -9.54 7.88 -4.36
C GLU A 71 -10.86 8.55 -4.72
N MET A 72 -11.57 8.02 -5.72
CA MET A 72 -12.88 8.50 -6.15
C MET A 72 -14.00 8.16 -5.18
N LYS A 73 -13.75 7.30 -4.18
CA LYS A 73 -14.78 6.74 -3.28
C LYS A 73 -15.96 6.13 -4.03
N LEU A 74 -15.66 5.40 -5.11
CA LEU A 74 -16.65 4.83 -6.00
C LEU A 74 -17.49 3.76 -5.29
N LYS A 75 -18.79 3.98 -5.19
CA LYS A 75 -19.71 3.00 -4.60
C LYS A 75 -20.01 1.86 -5.58
N GLY A 76 -20.01 0.63 -5.06
CA GLY A 76 -20.35 -0.56 -5.84
C GLY A 76 -19.25 -1.04 -6.80
N GLY A 77 -18.11 -0.34 -6.89
CA GLY A 77 -16.96 -0.73 -7.69
C GLY A 77 -16.18 -1.90 -7.10
N LEU A 78 -15.09 -2.27 -7.77
CA LEU A 78 -14.21 -3.38 -7.38
C LEU A 78 -13.63 -3.15 -5.98
N TYR A 79 -13.06 -1.96 -5.72
CA TYR A 79 -12.52 -1.59 -4.42
C TYR A 79 -13.56 -1.72 -3.30
N HIS A 80 -14.76 -1.16 -3.49
CA HIS A 80 -15.83 -1.21 -2.51
C HIS A 80 -16.26 -2.64 -2.16
N GLN A 81 -16.43 -3.49 -3.19
CA GLN A 81 -16.81 -4.89 -2.99
C GLN A 81 -15.68 -5.70 -2.33
N THR A 82 -14.44 -5.44 -2.73
CA THR A 82 -13.26 -6.12 -2.19
C THR A 82 -13.06 -5.79 -0.71
N GLN A 83 -13.22 -4.53 -0.31
CA GLN A 83 -13.17 -4.10 1.08
C GLN A 83 -14.12 -4.93 1.97
N ILE A 84 -15.37 -5.05 1.55
CA ILE A 84 -16.39 -5.75 2.34
C ILE A 84 -16.08 -7.25 2.41
N ARG A 85 -15.76 -7.86 1.27
CA ARG A 85 -15.53 -9.31 1.20
C ARG A 85 -14.28 -9.75 1.94
N ILE A 86 -13.17 -9.03 1.81
CA ILE A 86 -11.93 -9.36 2.54
C ILE A 86 -12.16 -9.23 4.03
N ALA A 87 -12.74 -8.12 4.50
CA ALA A 87 -13.00 -7.92 5.92
C ALA A 87 -13.94 -8.99 6.48
N TYR A 88 -15.03 -9.31 5.77
CA TYR A 88 -15.96 -10.36 6.18
C TYR A 88 -15.27 -11.72 6.26
N ASN A 89 -14.62 -12.16 5.18
CA ASN A 89 -14.03 -13.50 5.11
C ASN A 89 -12.91 -13.68 6.14
N SER A 90 -12.00 -12.70 6.27
CA SER A 90 -10.91 -12.78 7.24
C SER A 90 -11.42 -12.84 8.66
N ASN A 91 -12.35 -11.97 9.04
CA ASN A 91 -12.91 -11.98 10.40
C ASN A 91 -13.73 -13.23 10.66
N HIS A 92 -14.46 -13.74 9.67
CA HIS A 92 -15.24 -14.97 9.82
C HIS A 92 -14.34 -16.19 10.08
N MET A 93 -13.19 -16.29 9.40
CA MET A 93 -12.19 -17.32 9.67
C MET A 93 -11.62 -17.24 11.09
N GLU A 94 -11.52 -16.06 11.66
CA GLU A 94 -11.10 -15.81 13.05
C GLU A 94 -12.25 -15.98 14.09
N GLY A 95 -13.43 -16.39 13.64
CA GLY A 95 -14.57 -16.70 14.50
C GLY A 95 -15.51 -15.54 14.81
N SER A 96 -15.42 -14.44 14.06
CA SER A 96 -16.42 -13.38 14.09
C SER A 96 -17.77 -13.89 13.61
N ARG A 97 -18.84 -13.42 14.27
CA ARG A 97 -20.22 -13.77 13.92
C ARG A 97 -20.91 -12.74 13.04
N LEU A 98 -20.24 -11.63 12.73
CA LEU A 98 -20.79 -10.61 11.84
C LEU A 98 -21.12 -11.21 10.47
N THR A 99 -22.30 -10.88 9.95
CA THR A 99 -22.69 -11.25 8.59
C THR A 99 -22.03 -10.34 7.57
N GLU A 100 -22.02 -10.75 6.29
CA GLU A 100 -21.53 -9.88 5.21
C GLU A 100 -22.37 -8.59 5.12
N GLU A 101 -23.67 -8.65 5.37
CA GLU A 101 -24.55 -7.48 5.37
C GLU A 101 -24.24 -6.51 6.52
N GLN A 102 -23.96 -7.03 7.71
CA GLN A 102 -23.49 -6.21 8.83
C GLN A 102 -22.14 -5.59 8.53
N THR A 103 -21.20 -6.34 7.97
CA THR A 103 -19.90 -5.83 7.52
C THR A 103 -20.08 -4.71 6.49
N ARG A 104 -20.99 -4.88 5.53
CA ARG A 104 -21.37 -3.86 4.54
C ARG A 104 -21.92 -2.61 5.20
N SER A 105 -22.84 -2.76 6.15
CA SER A 105 -23.43 -1.63 6.86
C SER A 105 -22.39 -0.86 7.67
N ILE A 106 -21.47 -1.55 8.33
CA ILE A 106 -20.32 -0.93 9.02
C ILE A 106 -19.47 -0.12 8.03
N TYR A 107 -19.21 -0.66 6.84
CA TYR A 107 -18.42 0.04 5.82
C TYR A 107 -19.14 1.27 5.27
N GLU A 108 -20.38 1.09 4.80
CA GLU A 108 -21.11 2.10 4.03
C GLU A 108 -21.73 3.21 4.91
N THR A 109 -22.31 2.82 6.04
CA THR A 109 -23.13 3.72 6.87
C THR A 109 -22.58 3.98 8.26
N LYS A 110 -21.55 3.25 8.67
CA LYS A 110 -20.98 3.27 10.03
C LYS A 110 -22.01 2.85 11.11
N THR A 111 -22.95 2.01 10.72
CA THR A 111 -23.99 1.46 11.60
C THR A 111 -23.95 -0.06 11.60
N ILE A 112 -24.55 -0.68 12.60
CA ILE A 112 -24.78 -2.12 12.66
C ILE A 112 -26.19 -2.39 13.09
N GLY A 113 -26.90 -3.23 12.34
CA GLY A 113 -28.17 -3.79 12.75
C GLY A 113 -27.94 -5.06 13.56
N ILE A 114 -28.49 -5.12 14.78
CA ILE A 114 -28.50 -6.32 15.59
C ILE A 114 -29.95 -6.82 15.60
N THR A 115 -30.20 -7.96 14.95
CA THR A 115 -31.55 -8.54 14.84
C THR A 115 -31.85 -9.51 15.97
N ASP A 116 -30.84 -10.33 16.33
CA ASP A 116 -30.97 -11.30 17.44
C ASP A 116 -29.60 -11.55 18.09
N GLY A 117 -29.54 -11.48 19.42
CA GLY A 117 -28.35 -11.82 20.18
C GLY A 117 -27.44 -10.65 20.56
N VAL A 118 -26.16 -10.92 20.74
CA VAL A 118 -25.12 -9.96 21.15
C VAL A 118 -23.93 -10.11 20.24
N GLU A 119 -23.49 -9.00 19.66
CA GLU A 119 -22.27 -8.94 18.87
C GLU A 119 -21.10 -8.48 19.75
N LYS A 120 -19.92 -9.04 19.52
CA LYS A 120 -18.71 -8.61 20.22
C LYS A 120 -18.24 -7.27 19.68
N VAL A 121 -17.94 -6.35 20.59
CA VAL A 121 -17.37 -5.05 20.20
C VAL A 121 -16.03 -5.22 19.45
N ASP A 122 -15.23 -6.20 19.85
CA ASP A 122 -13.96 -6.50 19.17
C ASP A 122 -14.18 -6.89 17.71
N ASP A 123 -15.21 -7.67 17.37
CA ASP A 123 -15.51 -8.05 15.98
C ASP A 123 -15.82 -6.81 15.13
N ILE A 124 -16.51 -5.81 15.69
CA ILE A 124 -16.80 -4.55 15.01
C ILE A 124 -15.54 -3.73 14.82
N ILE A 125 -14.70 -3.62 15.86
CA ILE A 125 -13.44 -2.89 15.82
C ILE A 125 -12.49 -3.52 14.79
N GLU A 126 -12.34 -4.84 14.81
CA GLU A 126 -11.49 -5.55 13.85
C GLU A 126 -12.00 -5.39 12.42
N THR A 127 -13.31 -5.40 12.20
CA THR A 127 -13.89 -5.13 10.88
C THR A 127 -13.53 -3.73 10.37
N VAL A 128 -13.65 -2.71 11.20
CA VAL A 128 -13.23 -1.34 10.85
C VAL A 128 -11.72 -1.27 10.59
N ASN A 129 -10.93 -1.98 11.38
CA ASN A 129 -9.49 -2.03 11.24
C ASN A 129 -9.07 -2.77 9.95
N HIS A 130 -9.80 -3.81 9.53
CA HIS A 130 -9.57 -4.46 8.24
C HIS A 130 -9.69 -3.48 7.06
N PHE A 131 -10.68 -2.60 7.07
CA PHE A 131 -10.80 -1.57 6.04
C PHE A 131 -9.57 -0.65 6.00
N ARG A 132 -9.07 -0.26 7.17
CA ARG A 132 -7.84 0.55 7.27
C ARG A 132 -6.59 -0.20 6.80
N CYS A 133 -6.50 -1.49 7.11
CA CYS A 133 -5.41 -2.34 6.64
C CYS A 133 -5.41 -2.45 5.12
N PHE A 134 -6.57 -2.65 4.50
CA PHE A 134 -6.67 -2.74 3.05
C PHE A 134 -6.28 -1.43 2.37
N ASP A 135 -6.76 -0.29 2.88
CA ASP A 135 -6.34 1.03 2.39
C ASP A 135 -4.83 1.24 2.51
N TYR A 136 -4.25 0.82 3.63
CA TYR A 136 -2.81 0.90 3.84
C TYR A 136 -2.05 0.03 2.85
N ILE A 137 -2.46 -1.23 2.67
CA ILE A 137 -1.86 -2.17 1.73
C ILE A 137 -1.89 -1.60 0.29
N LEU A 138 -3.01 -1.07 -0.16
CA LEU A 138 -3.10 -0.46 -1.49
C LEU A 138 -2.12 0.70 -1.67
N LYS A 139 -1.92 1.52 -0.63
CA LYS A 139 -0.99 2.67 -0.67
C LYS A 139 0.47 2.27 -0.75
N ILE A 140 0.81 1.11 -0.18
CA ILE A 140 2.21 0.66 -0.09
C ILE A 140 2.54 -0.52 -1.01
N ALA A 141 1.61 -0.99 -1.84
CA ALA A 141 1.77 -2.21 -2.64
C ALA A 141 2.98 -2.20 -3.59
N ASP A 142 3.54 -1.02 -3.89
CA ASP A 142 4.78 -0.89 -4.68
C ASP A 142 6.06 -0.97 -3.82
N LYS A 143 5.92 -1.05 -2.50
CA LYS A 143 7.06 -1.17 -1.59
C LYS A 143 7.43 -2.62 -1.39
N GLU A 144 8.70 -2.85 -1.18
CA GLU A 144 9.19 -4.17 -0.79
C GLU A 144 8.62 -4.58 0.57
N LEU A 145 8.15 -5.83 0.67
CA LEU A 145 7.63 -6.38 1.93
C LEU A 145 8.75 -6.39 2.99
N SER A 146 8.44 -5.84 4.16
CA SER A 146 9.38 -5.71 5.27
C SER A 146 8.75 -6.10 6.61
N GLU A 147 9.60 -6.36 7.59
CA GLU A 147 9.18 -6.60 8.98
C GLU A 147 8.31 -5.46 9.53
N ASP A 148 8.69 -4.21 9.23
CA ASP A 148 7.95 -3.03 9.68
C ASP A 148 6.53 -2.98 9.07
N ILE A 149 6.38 -3.36 7.80
CA ILE A 149 5.06 -3.46 7.16
C ILE A 149 4.20 -4.50 7.85
N ILE A 150 4.74 -5.69 8.13
CA ILE A 150 4.01 -6.77 8.83
C ILE A 150 3.57 -6.32 10.22
N LYS A 151 4.49 -5.72 10.98
CA LYS A 151 4.21 -5.20 12.32
C LYS A 151 3.17 -4.07 12.28
N HIS A 152 3.25 -3.20 11.28
CA HIS A 152 2.29 -2.11 11.13
C HIS A 152 0.88 -2.60 10.78
N ILE A 153 0.75 -3.61 9.91
CA ILE A 153 -0.54 -4.25 9.62
C ILE A 153 -1.13 -4.88 10.89
N HIS A 154 -0.31 -5.59 11.66
CA HIS A 154 -0.75 -6.15 12.95
C HIS A 154 -1.18 -5.05 13.93
N LEU A 155 -0.43 -3.94 14.00
CA LEU A 155 -0.79 -2.77 14.80
C LEU A 155 -2.16 -2.20 14.38
N LEU A 156 -2.36 -1.97 13.09
CA LEU A 156 -3.63 -1.46 12.57
C LEU A 156 -4.78 -2.39 12.91
N LEU A 157 -4.61 -3.69 12.65
CA LEU A 157 -5.66 -4.69 12.78
C LEU A 157 -6.14 -4.85 14.22
N LYS A 158 -5.23 -4.89 15.18
CA LYS A 158 -5.52 -5.15 16.59
C LYS A 158 -5.67 -3.90 17.46
N SER A 159 -5.50 -2.70 16.88
CA SER A 159 -5.68 -1.44 17.64
C SER A 159 -7.10 -1.30 18.17
N GLY A 160 -7.22 -0.94 19.45
CA GLY A 160 -8.51 -0.68 20.11
C GLY A 160 -9.29 -1.91 20.53
N THR A 161 -8.82 -3.13 20.22
CA THR A 161 -9.44 -4.39 20.67
C THR A 161 -9.09 -4.67 22.14
N THR A 162 -9.83 -5.58 22.77
CA THR A 162 -9.52 -6.08 24.11
C THR A 162 -8.11 -6.64 24.20
N ASP A 163 -7.61 -7.26 23.12
CA ASP A 163 -6.22 -7.76 23.07
C ASP A 163 -5.20 -6.63 23.15
N SER A 164 -5.48 -5.46 22.60
CA SER A 164 -4.57 -4.31 22.66
C SER A 164 -4.36 -3.77 24.08
N GLN A 165 -5.25 -4.10 25.01
CA GLN A 165 -5.16 -3.70 26.41
C GLN A 165 -4.31 -4.67 27.25
N LYS A 166 -3.94 -5.82 26.69
CA LYS A 166 -3.14 -6.84 27.37
C LYS A 166 -1.65 -6.56 27.16
N GLU A 167 -0.92 -6.26 28.22
CA GLU A 167 0.52 -5.97 28.15
C GLU A 167 1.37 -7.05 27.46
N TRP A 168 0.91 -8.29 27.53
CA TRP A 168 1.62 -9.42 26.96
C TRP A 168 1.29 -9.69 25.48
N PHE A 169 0.24 -9.08 24.93
CA PHE A 169 -0.21 -9.34 23.56
C PHE A 169 0.65 -8.65 22.50
N ALA A 170 1.43 -7.63 22.85
CA ALA A 170 2.42 -6.98 21.99
C ALA A 170 1.87 -6.58 20.60
N VAL A 171 0.77 -5.80 20.57
CA VAL A 171 0.19 -5.29 19.31
C VAL A 171 1.24 -4.53 18.50
N GLY A 172 1.41 -4.90 17.23
CA GLY A 172 2.43 -4.31 16.36
C GLY A 172 3.85 -4.80 16.62
N ASP A 173 4.01 -5.88 17.37
CA ASP A 173 5.30 -6.50 17.63
C ASP A 173 5.17 -8.03 17.71
N TYR A 174 6.28 -8.71 17.89
CA TYR A 174 6.31 -10.16 18.05
C TYR A 174 5.72 -10.61 19.37
N LYS A 175 5.10 -11.80 19.34
CA LYS A 175 4.55 -12.43 20.54
C LYS A 175 5.60 -12.59 21.63
N LYS A 176 5.18 -12.36 22.88
CA LYS A 176 6.03 -12.50 24.07
C LYS A 176 5.86 -13.82 24.76
N ARG A 177 4.82 -14.59 24.43
CA ARG A 177 4.49 -15.89 25.03
C ARG A 177 4.36 -16.97 23.97
N PRO A 178 4.72 -18.21 24.29
CA PRO A 178 4.39 -19.36 23.43
C PRO A 178 2.87 -19.44 23.26
N ASN A 179 2.44 -19.86 22.09
CA ASN A 179 1.03 -20.16 21.79
C ASN A 179 0.93 -21.42 20.94
N VAL A 180 -0.24 -22.03 20.98
CA VAL A 180 -0.56 -23.26 20.25
C VAL A 180 -1.78 -22.94 19.38
N ILE A 181 -1.81 -23.47 18.17
CA ILE A 181 -2.96 -23.38 17.27
C ILE A 181 -3.75 -24.69 17.40
N GLY A 182 -5.02 -24.58 17.80
CA GLY A 182 -5.78 -25.75 18.19
C GLY A 182 -5.14 -26.44 19.38
N ASP A 183 -5.30 -27.77 19.46
CA ASP A 183 -4.77 -28.57 20.57
C ASP A 183 -3.39 -29.20 20.31
N MET A 184 -2.82 -29.07 19.12
CA MET A 184 -1.66 -29.88 18.69
C MET A 184 -0.54 -29.15 17.96
N ILE A 185 -0.73 -27.93 17.46
CA ILE A 185 0.31 -27.26 16.65
C ILE A 185 1.04 -26.24 17.51
N GLU A 186 2.24 -26.61 17.97
CA GLU A 186 3.15 -25.65 18.59
C GLU A 186 3.67 -24.65 17.56
N THR A 187 3.47 -23.38 17.82
CA THR A 187 3.98 -22.32 16.97
C THR A 187 5.45 -22.01 17.31
N THR A 188 6.17 -21.37 16.40
CA THR A 188 7.55 -20.91 16.64
C THR A 188 7.68 -20.20 17.99
N HIS A 189 8.66 -20.64 18.80
CA HIS A 189 8.92 -20.05 20.12
C HIS A 189 9.23 -18.55 20.00
N PRO A 190 8.75 -17.68 20.91
CA PRO A 190 8.91 -16.22 20.81
C PRO A 190 10.33 -15.76 20.52
N SER A 191 11.34 -16.34 21.16
CA SER A 191 12.75 -15.99 20.95
C SER A 191 13.27 -16.29 19.54
N LYS A 192 12.61 -17.16 18.78
CA LYS A 192 12.98 -17.56 17.41
C LYS A 192 12.19 -16.83 16.33
N VAL A 193 11.06 -16.16 16.69
CA VAL A 193 10.19 -15.48 15.73
C VAL A 193 10.92 -14.42 14.91
N PRO A 194 11.75 -13.53 15.49
CA PRO A 194 12.45 -12.52 14.71
C PRO A 194 13.35 -13.11 13.63
N ALA A 195 14.07 -14.20 13.95
CA ALA A 195 14.95 -14.88 13.00
C ALA A 195 14.13 -15.60 11.91
N ALA A 196 13.01 -16.21 12.29
CA ALA A 196 12.12 -16.89 11.33
C ALA A 196 11.51 -15.92 10.33
N ILE A 197 10.99 -14.77 10.78
CA ILE A 197 10.44 -13.74 9.90
C ILE A 197 11.53 -13.17 8.98
N LYS A 198 12.72 -12.93 9.51
CA LYS A 198 13.84 -12.46 8.69
C LYS A 198 14.23 -13.45 7.59
N SER A 199 14.23 -14.75 7.90
CA SER A 199 14.46 -15.80 6.89
C SER A 199 13.35 -15.82 5.86
N LEU A 200 12.09 -15.81 6.27
CA LEU A 200 10.92 -15.77 5.39
C LEU A 200 10.98 -14.60 4.40
N LEU A 201 11.27 -13.41 4.90
CA LEU A 201 11.39 -12.21 4.06
C LEU A 201 12.56 -12.30 3.09
N LYS A 202 13.66 -12.94 3.49
CA LYS A 202 14.80 -13.19 2.60
C LYS A 202 14.39 -14.16 1.49
N ASP A 203 13.79 -15.29 1.84
CA ASP A 203 13.35 -16.32 0.89
C ASP A 203 12.34 -15.74 -0.11
N TYR A 204 11.39 -14.91 0.38
CA TYR A 204 10.44 -14.21 -0.47
C TYR A 204 11.10 -13.25 -1.48
N ARG A 205 12.14 -12.52 -1.07
CA ARG A 205 12.88 -11.60 -1.96
C ARG A 205 13.75 -12.31 -2.97
N GLU A 206 14.34 -13.44 -2.60
CA GLU A 206 15.22 -14.24 -3.45
C GLU A 206 14.44 -15.12 -4.44
N ASN A 207 13.14 -15.33 -4.23
CA ASN A 207 12.27 -16.06 -5.14
C ASN A 207 11.93 -15.19 -6.37
N SER A 208 12.65 -15.43 -7.47
CA SER A 208 12.46 -14.71 -8.74
C SER A 208 11.26 -15.19 -9.56
N ASN A 209 10.68 -16.35 -9.21
CA ASN A 209 9.56 -16.98 -9.92
C ASN A 209 8.41 -17.27 -8.95
N ILE A 210 7.82 -16.21 -8.39
CA ILE A 210 6.67 -16.32 -7.49
C ILE A 210 5.49 -16.92 -8.26
N THR A 211 5.03 -18.09 -7.83
CA THR A 211 3.84 -18.77 -8.34
C THR A 211 2.61 -18.38 -7.51
N PHE A 212 1.43 -18.82 -7.97
CA PHE A 212 0.19 -18.61 -7.21
C PHE A 212 0.21 -19.38 -5.88
N GLU A 213 0.82 -20.55 -5.87
CA GLU A 213 1.02 -21.37 -4.67
C GLU A 213 1.90 -20.64 -3.63
N ASP A 214 3.00 -20.00 -4.06
CA ASP A 214 3.88 -19.23 -3.16
C ASP A 214 3.17 -18.02 -2.48
N ILE A 215 2.01 -17.62 -3.00
CA ILE A 215 1.22 -16.52 -2.41
C ILE A 215 0.24 -17.04 -1.35
N ILE A 216 -0.15 -18.32 -1.46
CA ILE A 216 -1.15 -18.94 -0.58
C ILE A 216 -0.48 -19.60 0.64
N ASP A 217 0.70 -20.16 0.49
CA ASP A 217 1.48 -20.80 1.55
C ASP A 217 2.12 -19.78 2.51
#